data_f97edd8b66a290cf6773b6c6103edff9
#
_entry.id   f97edd8b66a290cf6773b6c6103edff9
#
_cell.length_a   1.000
_cell.length_b   1.000
_cell.length_c   1.000
_cell.angle_alpha   90.00
_cell.angle_beta   90.00
_cell.angle_gamma   90.00
#
_symmetry.space_group_name_H-M   'P 1'
#
loop_
_entity.id
_entity.type
_entity.pdbx_description
1 polymer ?
#
loop_
_entity_poly.entity_id
_entity_poly.type
_entity_poly.pdbx_seq_one_letter_code
_entity_poly.pdbx_strand_id
1 'polypeptide(L)'
;KGDHVTVSYASCGTCKQCVAGRPYACERMNELNFEGKDIDGGTRYELDGEPLSSFFQQSSFGNYMKVQARNVVKVTKDVDLKLLGPLGCGLQTGAGTVLNDLKPEPGDGIVIFGTGTVGLAAIMAAKVAHCDPIIAVDVVDSRLDMALELGATNIINSKNFPSAYQLTVTINR
;
A
#
# COMPACT_ATOMS: atom_id res chain seq x y z
N LYS A 1 -0.35 22.49 -13.81
CA LYS A 1 0.86 23.10 -13.26
C LYS A 1 0.56 23.62 -11.85
N GLY A 2 1.44 23.32 -10.87
CA GLY A 2 1.25 23.74 -9.48
C GLY A 2 0.28 22.86 -8.68
N ASP A 3 -0.12 21.71 -9.17
CA ASP A 3 -0.89 20.74 -8.41
C ASP A 3 0.03 19.90 -7.50
N HIS A 4 -0.46 19.58 -6.30
CA HIS A 4 0.14 18.55 -5.45
C HIS A 4 -0.33 17.19 -5.97
N VAL A 5 0.61 16.25 -6.09
CA VAL A 5 0.34 14.93 -6.64
C VAL A 5 1.06 13.85 -5.84
N THR A 6 0.47 12.67 -5.79
CA THR A 6 1.14 11.42 -5.42
C THR A 6 1.23 10.51 -6.65
N VAL A 7 2.17 9.59 -6.65
CA VAL A 7 2.43 8.71 -7.78
C VAL A 7 2.34 7.26 -7.32
N SER A 8 1.62 6.45 -8.09
CA SER A 8 1.50 5.01 -7.88
C SER A 8 2.44 4.26 -8.84
N TYR A 9 2.51 2.94 -8.68
CA TYR A 9 3.23 2.05 -9.59
C TYR A 9 2.63 2.08 -11.02
N ALA A 10 3.41 1.60 -11.99
CA ALA A 10 3.03 1.62 -13.39
C ALA A 10 2.08 0.48 -13.78
N SER A 11 1.11 0.80 -14.62
CA SER A 11 0.24 -0.17 -15.29
C SER A 11 0.17 0.13 -16.78
N CYS A 12 -0.03 -0.89 -17.63
CA CYS A 12 -0.01 -0.69 -19.09
C CYS A 12 -1.26 0.03 -19.64
N GLY A 13 -2.39 -0.09 -18.97
CA GLY A 13 -3.67 0.49 -19.39
C GLY A 13 -4.39 -0.25 -20.52
N THR A 14 -3.80 -1.29 -21.12
CA THR A 14 -4.30 -1.96 -22.34
C THR A 14 -4.54 -3.45 -22.18
N CYS A 15 -3.96 -4.12 -21.19
CA CYS A 15 -4.21 -5.55 -20.96
C CYS A 15 -5.63 -5.79 -20.42
N LYS A 16 -6.06 -7.04 -20.45
CA LYS A 16 -7.39 -7.45 -19.99
C LYS A 16 -7.73 -6.93 -18.59
N GLN A 17 -6.77 -7.01 -17.66
CA GLN A 17 -6.98 -6.56 -16.30
C GLN A 17 -7.15 -5.03 -16.22
N CYS A 18 -6.27 -4.28 -16.88
CA CYS A 18 -6.36 -2.83 -16.90
C CYS A 18 -7.67 -2.33 -17.53
N VAL A 19 -8.09 -2.90 -18.65
CA VAL A 19 -9.35 -2.57 -19.32
C VAL A 19 -10.56 -2.92 -18.45
N ALA A 20 -10.45 -3.98 -17.64
CA ALA A 20 -11.49 -4.38 -16.68
C ALA A 20 -11.49 -3.52 -15.38
N GLY A 21 -10.71 -2.42 -15.32
CA GLY A 21 -10.66 -1.54 -14.15
C GLY A 21 -9.82 -2.10 -12.99
N ARG A 22 -8.96 -3.08 -13.25
CA ARG A 22 -8.07 -3.72 -12.27
C ARG A 22 -6.59 -3.46 -12.59
N PRO A 23 -6.11 -2.22 -12.61
CA PRO A 23 -4.71 -1.90 -12.93
C PRO A 23 -3.72 -2.51 -11.94
N TYR A 24 -4.13 -2.78 -10.71
CA TYR A 24 -3.34 -3.48 -9.69
C TYR A 24 -2.98 -4.92 -10.07
N ALA A 25 -3.73 -5.56 -10.95
CA ALA A 25 -3.47 -6.89 -11.49
C ALA A 25 -2.94 -6.83 -12.94
N CYS A 26 -2.25 -5.75 -13.31
CA CYS A 26 -1.71 -5.57 -14.66
C CYS A 26 -0.82 -6.76 -15.06
N GLU A 27 -1.09 -7.35 -16.23
CA GLU A 27 -0.32 -8.51 -16.74
C GLU A 27 1.15 -8.17 -17.02
N ARG A 28 1.47 -6.88 -17.20
CA ARG A 28 2.83 -6.38 -17.39
C ARG A 28 3.43 -5.75 -16.12
N MET A 29 2.94 -6.13 -14.94
CA MET A 29 3.35 -5.54 -13.67
C MET A 29 4.86 -5.63 -13.45
N ASN A 30 5.45 -6.81 -13.62
CA ASN A 30 6.88 -7.03 -13.39
C ASN A 30 7.74 -6.26 -14.38
N GLU A 31 7.42 -6.34 -15.66
CA GLU A 31 8.12 -5.63 -16.74
C GLU A 31 8.14 -4.12 -16.48
N LEU A 32 6.97 -3.54 -16.16
CA LEU A 32 6.84 -2.10 -16.02
C LEU A 32 7.46 -1.54 -14.74
N ASN A 33 7.57 -2.34 -13.68
CA ASN A 33 7.96 -1.81 -12.38
C ASN A 33 9.34 -2.25 -11.90
N PHE A 34 9.84 -3.42 -12.36
CA PHE A 34 11.03 -4.04 -11.79
C PHE A 34 12.17 -4.31 -12.79
N GLU A 35 11.92 -4.20 -14.10
CA GLU A 35 12.97 -4.43 -15.11
C GLU A 35 13.85 -3.19 -15.36
N GLY A 36 13.53 -2.07 -14.75
CA GLY A 36 14.36 -0.85 -14.84
C GLY A 36 14.23 -0.09 -16.16
N LYS A 37 13.31 -0.49 -17.04
CA LYS A 37 13.11 0.06 -18.39
C LYS A 37 11.76 0.78 -18.50
N ASP A 38 11.65 1.63 -19.51
CA ASP A 38 10.39 2.22 -19.93
C ASP A 38 9.51 1.19 -20.67
N ILE A 39 8.25 1.55 -20.87
CA ILE A 39 7.27 0.73 -21.60
C ILE A 39 7.69 0.44 -23.06
N ASP A 40 8.51 1.29 -23.62
CA ASP A 40 9.11 1.18 -24.96
C ASP A 40 10.48 0.49 -24.97
N GLY A 41 10.94 0.02 -23.81
CA GLY A 41 12.22 -0.69 -23.65
C GLY A 41 13.43 0.21 -23.46
N GLY A 42 13.26 1.54 -23.53
CA GLY A 42 14.33 2.51 -23.27
C GLY A 42 14.61 2.73 -21.78
N THR A 43 15.50 3.68 -21.50
CA THR A 43 15.77 4.19 -20.15
C THR A 43 15.52 5.70 -20.10
N ARG A 44 15.11 6.21 -18.95
CA ARG A 44 14.77 7.63 -18.77
C ARG A 44 15.92 8.46 -18.26
N TYR A 45 16.89 7.80 -17.69
CA TYR A 45 17.99 8.42 -16.98
C TYR A 45 19.30 7.93 -17.54
N GLU A 46 20.28 8.79 -17.49
CA GLU A 46 21.67 8.49 -17.82
C GLU A 46 22.61 9.13 -16.81
N LEU A 47 23.77 8.55 -16.64
CA LEU A 47 24.88 9.10 -15.88
C LEU A 47 26.14 8.97 -16.73
N ASP A 48 26.78 10.09 -17.04
CA ASP A 48 27.99 10.14 -17.86
C ASP A 48 27.85 9.44 -19.23
N GLY A 49 26.65 9.52 -19.83
CA GLY A 49 26.30 8.88 -21.09
C GLY A 49 25.89 7.42 -21.01
N GLU A 50 25.94 6.81 -19.82
CA GLU A 50 25.51 5.44 -19.60
C GLU A 50 24.04 5.38 -19.11
N PRO A 51 23.24 4.45 -19.64
CA PRO A 51 21.84 4.34 -19.26
C PRO A 51 21.68 3.86 -17.82
N LEU A 52 20.82 4.55 -17.06
CA LEU A 52 20.44 4.16 -15.70
C LEU A 52 19.04 3.54 -15.67
N SER A 53 18.93 2.44 -14.96
CA SER A 53 17.64 1.80 -14.66
C SER A 53 16.74 2.69 -13.80
N SER A 54 15.45 2.65 -14.06
CA SER A 54 14.43 3.30 -13.23
C SER A 54 13.65 2.27 -12.41
N PHE A 55 13.14 2.69 -11.26
CA PHE A 55 12.30 1.86 -10.41
C PHE A 55 10.85 2.36 -10.48
N PHE A 56 9.88 1.46 -10.65
CA PHE A 56 8.46 1.78 -10.88
C PHE A 56 8.22 2.76 -12.04
N GLN A 57 9.10 2.78 -13.04
CA GLN A 57 9.11 3.74 -14.15
C GLN A 57 9.18 5.22 -13.73
N GLN A 58 9.71 5.54 -12.59
CA GLN A 58 9.74 6.92 -12.08
C GLN A 58 11.01 7.29 -11.32
N SER A 59 11.50 6.46 -10.38
CA SER A 59 12.65 6.78 -9.52
C SER A 59 12.56 8.16 -8.89
N SER A 60 11.72 8.29 -7.85
CA SER A 60 11.33 9.58 -7.26
C SER A 60 12.38 10.21 -6.31
N PHE A 61 13.54 9.59 -6.11
CA PHE A 61 14.65 10.20 -5.36
C PHE A 61 15.40 11.23 -6.23
N GLY A 62 14.78 12.37 -6.47
CA GLY A 62 15.32 13.44 -7.28
C GLY A 62 14.42 14.67 -7.28
N ASN A 63 14.94 15.80 -7.79
CA ASN A 63 14.20 17.05 -7.86
C ASN A 63 13.09 17.00 -8.94
N TYR A 64 13.24 16.14 -9.93
CA TYR A 64 12.30 15.94 -11.03
C TYR A 64 12.17 14.47 -11.34
N MET A 65 10.98 14.06 -11.77
CA MET A 65 10.72 12.72 -12.27
C MET A 65 9.81 12.77 -13.49
N LYS A 66 10.00 11.84 -14.42
CA LYS A 66 9.12 11.65 -15.58
C LYS A 66 8.23 10.44 -15.28
N VAL A 67 6.91 10.66 -15.28
CA VAL A 67 5.92 9.61 -14.97
C VAL A 67 4.81 9.61 -16.03
N GLN A 68 4.11 8.50 -16.16
CA GLN A 68 2.90 8.44 -16.99
C GLN A 68 1.75 9.12 -16.25
N ALA A 69 0.96 9.93 -16.97
CA ALA A 69 -0.16 10.68 -16.38
C ALA A 69 -1.18 9.79 -15.66
N ARG A 70 -1.37 8.54 -16.11
CA ARG A 70 -2.29 7.58 -15.47
C ARG A 70 -1.87 7.14 -14.08
N ASN A 71 -0.58 7.27 -13.75
CA ASN A 71 -0.03 6.87 -12.44
C ASN A 71 -0.04 8.04 -11.46
N VAL A 72 -0.48 9.21 -11.88
CA VAL A 72 -0.49 10.43 -11.08
C VAL A 72 -1.88 10.69 -10.52
N VAL A 73 -1.96 10.87 -9.21
CA VAL A 73 -3.20 11.22 -8.51
C VAL A 73 -3.03 12.61 -7.89
N LYS A 74 -3.95 13.52 -8.24
CA LYS A 74 -4.00 14.84 -7.64
C LYS A 74 -4.51 14.74 -6.20
N VAL A 75 -3.82 15.42 -5.29
CA VAL A 75 -4.16 15.49 -3.87
C VAL A 75 -4.45 16.92 -3.46
N THR A 76 -5.12 17.10 -2.30
CA THR A 76 -5.37 18.43 -1.76
C THR A 76 -4.06 19.15 -1.42
N LYS A 77 -4.07 20.47 -1.50
CA LYS A 77 -2.92 21.31 -1.11
C LYS A 77 -2.84 21.57 0.40
N ASP A 78 -3.88 21.22 1.13
CA ASP A 78 -4.00 21.47 2.56
C ASP A 78 -3.23 20.47 3.43
N VAL A 79 -2.66 19.44 2.80
CA VAL A 79 -1.86 18.41 3.47
C VAL A 79 -0.39 18.55 3.09
N ASP A 80 0.49 18.45 4.09
CA ASP A 80 1.94 18.45 3.85
C ASP A 80 2.35 17.26 2.97
N LEU A 81 3.00 17.55 1.83
CA LEU A 81 3.48 16.52 0.88
C LEU A 81 4.38 15.47 1.53
N LYS A 82 5.09 15.81 2.61
CA LYS A 82 5.95 14.86 3.35
C LYS A 82 5.18 13.68 3.93
N LEU A 83 3.88 13.87 4.22
CA LEU A 83 3.01 12.83 4.76
C LEU A 83 2.44 11.92 3.67
N LEU A 84 2.52 12.32 2.41
CA LEU A 84 1.85 11.65 1.29
C LEU A 84 2.69 10.55 0.63
N GLY A 85 3.99 10.47 0.95
CA GLY A 85 4.88 9.48 0.36
C GLY A 85 4.38 8.03 0.45
N PRO A 86 3.88 7.55 1.59
CA PRO A 86 3.37 6.19 1.74
C PRO A 86 2.08 5.88 0.98
N LEU A 87 1.33 6.90 0.51
CA LEU A 87 0.05 6.71 -0.19
C LEU A 87 0.17 5.85 -1.45
N GLY A 88 1.23 6.07 -2.24
CA GLY A 88 1.43 5.38 -3.51
C GLY A 88 1.77 3.89 -3.40
N CYS A 89 2.01 3.37 -2.20
CA CYS A 89 2.36 1.97 -1.95
C CYS A 89 1.65 1.42 -0.70
N GLY A 90 2.24 1.61 0.48
CA GLY A 90 1.81 0.92 1.70
C GLY A 90 0.37 1.22 2.12
N LEU A 91 -0.06 2.48 2.07
CA LEU A 91 -1.41 2.86 2.46
C LEU A 91 -2.46 2.31 1.49
N GLN A 92 -2.25 2.47 0.17
CA GLN A 92 -3.19 1.92 -0.81
C GLN A 92 -3.24 0.39 -0.77
N THR A 93 -2.12 -0.28 -0.46
CA THR A 93 -2.06 -1.74 -0.36
C THR A 93 -2.93 -2.24 0.79
N GLY A 94 -2.75 -1.71 1.99
CA GLY A 94 -3.53 -2.12 3.15
C GLY A 94 -5.01 -1.80 3.02
N ALA A 95 -5.33 -0.56 2.68
CA ALA A 95 -6.71 -0.12 2.51
C ALA A 95 -7.41 -0.84 1.35
N GLY A 96 -6.72 -0.99 0.21
CA GLY A 96 -7.27 -1.68 -0.96
C GLY A 96 -7.56 -3.15 -0.72
N THR A 97 -6.71 -3.85 0.03
CA THR A 97 -6.95 -5.25 0.42
C THR A 97 -8.27 -5.38 1.18
N VAL A 98 -8.52 -4.52 2.15
CA VAL A 98 -9.76 -4.59 2.92
C VAL A 98 -10.97 -4.16 2.08
N LEU A 99 -10.91 -2.99 1.45
CA LEU A 99 -12.08 -2.39 0.80
C LEU A 99 -12.42 -2.99 -0.56
N ASN A 100 -11.42 -3.50 -1.30
CA ASN A 100 -11.62 -3.95 -2.68
C ASN A 100 -11.56 -5.48 -2.85
N ASP A 101 -10.75 -6.18 -2.04
CA ASP A 101 -10.60 -7.63 -2.13
C ASP A 101 -11.43 -8.37 -1.08
N LEU A 102 -11.21 -8.09 0.20
CA LEU A 102 -11.93 -8.76 1.29
C LEU A 102 -13.40 -8.34 1.35
N LYS A 103 -13.68 -7.05 1.19
CA LYS A 103 -15.03 -6.47 1.21
C LYS A 103 -15.86 -6.96 2.40
N PRO A 104 -15.36 -6.79 3.63
CA PRO A 104 -16.10 -7.24 4.80
C PRO A 104 -17.43 -6.51 4.92
N GLU A 105 -18.42 -7.21 5.45
CA GLU A 105 -19.68 -6.58 5.83
C GLU A 105 -19.58 -5.94 7.23
N PRO A 106 -20.39 -4.92 7.53
CA PRO A 106 -20.44 -4.34 8.87
C PRO A 106 -20.68 -5.40 9.94
N GLY A 107 -19.80 -5.44 10.94
CA GLY A 107 -19.80 -6.43 12.01
C GLY A 107 -18.93 -7.66 11.76
N ASP A 108 -18.35 -7.81 10.58
CA ASP A 108 -17.36 -8.87 10.35
C ASP A 108 -16.10 -8.63 11.19
N GLY A 109 -15.58 -9.69 11.81
CA GLY A 109 -14.32 -9.68 12.52
C GLY A 109 -13.13 -9.77 11.57
N ILE A 110 -12.08 -8.98 11.84
CA ILE A 110 -10.83 -9.02 11.06
C ILE A 110 -9.62 -9.11 11.96
N VAL A 111 -8.65 -9.97 11.57
CA VAL A 111 -7.34 -10.08 12.24
C VAL A 111 -6.26 -9.60 11.29
N ILE A 112 -5.42 -8.68 11.76
CA ILE A 112 -4.34 -8.08 10.98
C ILE A 112 -3.00 -8.41 11.62
N PHE A 113 -2.19 -9.20 10.92
CA PHE A 113 -0.85 -9.57 11.33
C PHE A 113 0.19 -8.60 10.78
N GLY A 114 0.92 -7.94 11.69
CA GLY A 114 1.88 -6.90 11.38
C GLY A 114 1.24 -5.51 11.30
N THR A 115 1.63 -4.62 12.22
CA THR A 115 1.13 -3.24 12.30
C THR A 115 2.15 -2.22 11.79
N GLY A 116 2.81 -2.54 10.66
CA GLY A 116 3.54 -1.57 9.85
C GLY A 116 2.56 -0.74 8.99
N THR A 117 3.08 0.04 8.04
CA THR A 117 2.28 0.94 7.18
C THR A 117 1.09 0.23 6.52
N VAL A 118 1.30 -0.97 5.98
CA VAL A 118 0.24 -1.76 5.31
C VAL A 118 -0.82 -2.20 6.33
N GLY A 119 -0.39 -2.77 7.46
CA GLY A 119 -1.32 -3.24 8.49
C GLY A 119 -2.12 -2.11 9.15
N LEU A 120 -1.48 -0.97 9.46
CA LEU A 120 -2.18 0.19 9.99
C LEU A 120 -3.19 0.76 8.99
N ALA A 121 -2.85 0.77 7.69
CA ALA A 121 -3.80 1.15 6.64
C ALA A 121 -4.99 0.18 6.54
N ALA A 122 -4.75 -1.12 6.71
CA ALA A 122 -5.79 -2.13 6.75
C ALA A 122 -6.71 -1.95 7.98
N ILE A 123 -6.16 -1.60 9.16
CA ILE A 123 -6.92 -1.30 10.37
C ILE A 123 -7.84 -0.08 10.15
N MET A 124 -7.31 1.01 9.60
CA MET A 124 -8.12 2.19 9.28
C MET A 124 -9.25 1.86 8.29
N ALA A 125 -8.96 1.05 7.28
CA ALA A 125 -9.95 0.61 6.29
C ALA A 125 -11.01 -0.31 6.90
N ALA A 126 -10.62 -1.23 7.79
CA ALA A 126 -11.54 -2.10 8.54
C ALA A 126 -12.49 -1.28 9.42
N LYS A 127 -11.97 -0.22 10.07
CA LYS A 127 -12.81 0.73 10.83
C LYS A 127 -13.84 1.44 9.94
N VAL A 128 -13.41 1.89 8.73
CA VAL A 128 -14.31 2.51 7.76
C VAL A 128 -15.37 1.52 7.25
N ALA A 129 -15.00 0.24 7.10
CA ALA A 129 -15.91 -0.84 6.73
C ALA A 129 -16.81 -1.32 7.89
N HIS A 130 -16.68 -0.71 9.09
CA HIS A 130 -17.43 -1.09 10.30
C HIS A 130 -17.18 -2.53 10.74
N CYS A 131 -15.97 -3.05 10.58
CA CYS A 131 -15.59 -4.34 11.14
C CYS A 131 -15.58 -4.30 12.67
N ASP A 132 -15.98 -5.41 13.29
CA ASP A 132 -15.92 -5.60 14.75
C ASP A 132 -15.95 -7.11 15.09
N PRO A 133 -14.93 -7.67 15.78
CA PRO A 133 -13.72 -6.99 16.27
C PRO A 133 -12.65 -6.72 15.19
N ILE A 134 -11.79 -5.72 15.41
CA ILE A 134 -10.57 -5.46 14.65
C ILE A 134 -9.38 -5.81 15.54
N ILE A 135 -8.73 -6.94 15.29
CA ILE A 135 -7.65 -7.47 16.10
C ILE A 135 -6.30 -7.22 15.42
N ALA A 136 -5.43 -6.47 16.07
CA ALA A 136 -4.07 -6.19 15.59
C ALA A 136 -3.05 -7.08 16.31
N VAL A 137 -2.19 -7.75 15.54
CA VAL A 137 -1.13 -8.64 16.03
C VAL A 137 0.21 -8.12 15.56
N ASP A 138 1.13 -7.85 16.48
CA ASP A 138 2.52 -7.46 16.18
C ASP A 138 3.46 -7.95 17.30
N VAL A 139 4.75 -7.70 17.14
CA VAL A 139 5.79 -7.96 18.14
C VAL A 139 6.32 -6.66 18.79
N VAL A 140 5.84 -5.49 18.35
CA VAL A 140 6.31 -4.18 18.82
C VAL A 140 5.18 -3.43 19.50
N ASP A 141 5.28 -3.21 20.81
CA ASP A 141 4.22 -2.59 21.61
C ASP A 141 3.82 -1.20 21.11
N SER A 142 4.76 -0.33 20.78
CA SER A 142 4.44 1.02 20.27
C SER A 142 3.65 1.04 18.96
N ARG A 143 3.77 -0.01 18.14
CA ARG A 143 2.95 -0.18 16.94
C ARG A 143 1.55 -0.68 17.26
N LEU A 144 1.42 -1.51 18.29
CA LEU A 144 0.14 -1.97 18.80
C LEU A 144 -0.64 -0.82 19.43
N ASP A 145 0.02 0.06 20.17
CA ASP A 145 -0.60 1.28 20.72
C ASP A 145 -1.14 2.16 19.60
N MET A 146 -0.34 2.39 18.56
CA MET A 146 -0.79 3.13 17.35
C MET A 146 -1.96 2.43 16.65
N ALA A 147 -1.98 1.11 16.62
CA ALA A 147 -3.09 0.35 16.03
C ALA A 147 -4.41 0.62 16.77
N LEU A 148 -4.39 0.72 18.10
CA LEU A 148 -5.57 1.12 18.90
C LEU A 148 -6.04 2.53 18.55
N GLU A 149 -5.12 3.49 18.47
CA GLU A 149 -5.45 4.87 18.08
C GLU A 149 -6.11 4.94 16.72
N LEU A 150 -5.66 4.11 15.77
CA LEU A 150 -6.17 4.08 14.39
C LEU A 150 -7.43 3.23 14.20
N GLY A 151 -7.83 2.44 15.21
CA GLY A 151 -9.13 1.78 15.17
C GLY A 151 -9.17 0.31 15.47
N ALA A 152 -8.06 -0.32 15.85
CA ALA A 152 -8.09 -1.68 16.38
C ALA A 152 -8.91 -1.71 17.67
N THR A 153 -9.74 -2.74 17.85
CA THR A 153 -10.51 -2.97 19.08
C THR A 153 -9.72 -3.78 20.10
N ASN A 154 -8.82 -4.64 19.61
CA ASN A 154 -7.99 -5.52 20.40
C ASN A 154 -6.57 -5.58 19.84
N ILE A 155 -5.59 -5.76 20.72
CA ILE A 155 -4.20 -5.94 20.34
C ILE A 155 -3.61 -7.20 20.96
N ILE A 156 -2.70 -7.84 20.25
CA ILE A 156 -2.00 -9.04 20.70
C ILE A 156 -0.50 -8.88 20.40
N ASN A 157 0.32 -8.85 21.43
CA ASN A 157 1.76 -8.99 21.24
C ASN A 157 2.13 -10.48 21.13
N SER A 158 2.49 -10.91 19.92
CA SER A 158 2.77 -12.32 19.65
C SER A 158 4.04 -12.86 20.30
N LYS A 159 4.93 -12.01 20.83
CA LYS A 159 6.05 -12.44 21.67
C LYS A 159 5.61 -13.16 22.96
N ASN A 160 4.40 -12.85 23.42
CA ASN A 160 3.86 -13.45 24.66
C ASN A 160 3.30 -14.86 24.42
N PHE A 161 3.33 -15.36 23.20
CA PHE A 161 2.79 -16.67 22.81
C PHE A 161 3.90 -17.55 22.23
N PRO A 162 4.29 -18.64 22.91
CA PRO A 162 5.38 -19.50 22.49
C PRO A 162 5.07 -20.36 21.25
N SER A 163 3.81 -20.37 20.79
CA SER A 163 3.43 -21.10 19.57
C SER A 163 2.29 -20.43 18.82
N ALA A 164 2.26 -20.63 17.50
CA ALA A 164 1.15 -20.17 16.64
C ALA A 164 -0.21 -20.77 17.08
N TYR A 165 -0.23 -21.97 17.63
CA TYR A 165 -1.44 -22.60 18.14
C TYR A 165 -2.06 -21.81 19.30
N GLN A 166 -1.25 -21.37 20.27
CA GLN A 166 -1.74 -20.57 21.38
C GLN A 166 -2.29 -19.23 20.94
N LEU A 167 -1.63 -18.58 19.97
CA LEU A 167 -2.11 -17.34 19.38
C LEU A 167 -3.49 -17.55 18.70
N THR A 168 -3.64 -18.62 17.93
CA THR A 168 -4.91 -18.94 17.25
C THR A 168 -6.05 -19.19 18.25
N VAL A 169 -5.79 -19.92 19.33
CA VAL A 169 -6.80 -20.16 20.39
C VAL A 169 -7.22 -18.85 21.07
N THR A 170 -6.29 -17.91 21.24
CA THR A 170 -6.57 -16.62 21.86
C THR A 170 -7.45 -15.73 20.96
N ILE A 171 -7.23 -15.75 19.65
CA ILE A 171 -8.02 -14.98 18.68
C ILE A 171 -9.46 -15.51 18.58
N ASN A 172 -9.66 -16.80 18.73
CA ASN A 172 -10.97 -17.44 18.59
C ASN A 172 -11.82 -17.45 19.88
N ARG A 173 -11.37 -16.80 20.94
CA ARG A 173 -12.11 -16.63 22.21
C ARG A 173 -12.69 -15.23 22.33
#